data_c14a98aa0c3bdc94ceb8fdbdd5987b30
#
_entry.id   c14a98aa0c3bdc94ceb8fdbdd5987b30
#
_cell.length_a   1.000
_cell.length_b   1.000
_cell.length_c   1.000
_cell.angle_alpha   90.00
_cell.angle_beta   90.00
_cell.angle_gamma   90.00
#
_symmetry.space_group_name_H-M   'P 1'
#
loop_
_entity.id
_entity.type
_entity.pdbx_description
1 polymer ?
#
loop_
_entity_poly.entity_id
_entity_poly.type
_entity_poly.pdbx_seq_one_letter_code
_entity_poly.pdbx_strand_id
1 'polypeptide(L)'
;MYTFYALLNRMKLIARWSLMRSTTKEDLMQHAAHVAIVGQALGIIRNTYFGGNVDTDKIAALALYHDTAEVVSGDLPTPIKYYSPRIKSAYSEIEDVINGKLLESLPPEMAEKYAEYIRPDTDTIEYKLMKVADKV
;
A
#
# COMPACT_ATOMS: atom_id res chain seq x y z
N MET A 1 -22.90 -9.45 -2.30
CA MET A 1 -22.00 -10.02 -1.27
C MET A 1 -20.75 -9.15 -1.17
N TYR A 2 -20.40 -8.79 0.03
CA TYR A 2 -19.26 -7.92 0.28
C TYR A 2 -18.03 -8.76 0.65
N THR A 3 -17.06 -8.82 -0.25
CA THR A 3 -15.90 -9.71 -0.14
C THR A 3 -14.59 -8.98 0.18
N PHE A 4 -14.65 -7.70 0.47
CA PHE A 4 -13.47 -6.84 0.68
C PHE A 4 -12.48 -7.44 1.69
N TYR A 5 -12.95 -7.79 2.89
CA TYR A 5 -12.05 -8.29 3.93
C TYR A 5 -11.50 -9.68 3.61
N ALA A 6 -12.29 -10.51 2.93
CA ALA A 6 -11.80 -11.82 2.46
C ALA A 6 -10.69 -11.66 1.42
N LEU A 7 -10.81 -10.68 0.52
CA LEU A 7 -9.78 -10.37 -0.46
C LEU A 7 -8.51 -9.83 0.24
N LEU A 8 -8.65 -8.89 1.17
CA LEU A 8 -7.49 -8.35 1.89
C LEU A 8 -6.76 -9.42 2.71
N ASN A 9 -7.49 -10.40 3.26
CA ASN A 9 -6.88 -11.49 4.01
C ASN A 9 -5.92 -12.32 3.15
N ARG A 10 -6.06 -12.28 1.83
CA ARG A 10 -5.13 -12.94 0.90
C ARG A 10 -3.73 -12.33 0.90
N MET A 11 -3.54 -11.13 1.44
CA MET A 11 -2.22 -10.51 1.52
C MET A 11 -1.20 -11.39 2.23
N LYS A 12 -1.63 -12.16 3.23
CA LYS A 12 -0.76 -13.11 3.93
C LYS A 12 -0.30 -14.30 3.08
N LEU A 13 -0.95 -14.53 1.93
CA LEU A 13 -0.63 -15.62 1.02
C LEU A 13 0.29 -15.19 -0.12
N ILE A 14 0.57 -13.90 -0.26
CA ILE A 14 1.35 -13.34 -1.36
C ILE A 14 2.77 -13.09 -0.87
N ALA A 15 3.71 -13.91 -1.36
CA ALA A 15 5.12 -13.77 -1.02
C ALA A 15 5.74 -12.59 -1.76
N ARG A 16 6.56 -11.81 -1.06
CA ARG A 16 7.40 -10.76 -1.65
C ARG A 16 8.73 -11.37 -2.07
N TRP A 17 9.34 -10.77 -3.11
CA TRP A 17 10.63 -11.22 -3.62
C TRP A 17 10.63 -12.68 -4.09
N SER A 18 9.51 -13.12 -4.69
CA SER A 18 9.28 -14.52 -5.07
C SER A 18 10.33 -15.07 -6.06
N LEU A 19 10.96 -14.20 -6.85
CA LEU A 19 12.00 -14.55 -7.82
C LEU A 19 13.42 -14.21 -7.36
N MET A 20 13.59 -13.78 -6.11
CA MET A 20 14.87 -13.37 -5.56
C MET A 20 15.24 -14.23 -4.36
N ARG A 21 16.55 -14.44 -4.15
CA ARG A 21 17.02 -15.10 -2.94
C ARG A 21 16.73 -14.22 -1.73
N SER A 22 16.04 -14.79 -0.76
CA SER A 22 15.79 -14.15 0.51
C SER A 22 16.08 -15.14 1.63
N THR A 23 16.77 -14.68 2.66
CA THR A 23 17.04 -15.49 3.87
C THR A 23 15.82 -15.56 4.77
N THR A 24 14.90 -14.61 4.65
CA THR A 24 13.66 -14.54 5.42
C THR A 24 12.49 -14.36 4.46
N LYS A 25 11.51 -15.24 4.56
CA LYS A 25 10.28 -15.11 3.78
C LYS A 25 9.42 -14.00 4.38
N GLU A 26 8.93 -13.10 3.52
CA GLU A 26 8.03 -12.01 3.89
C GLU A 26 6.80 -12.06 3.00
N ASP A 27 5.60 -12.01 3.59
CA ASP A 27 4.38 -11.84 2.85
C ASP A 27 3.95 -10.36 2.81
N LEU A 28 2.95 -10.04 1.99
CA LEU A 28 2.44 -8.68 1.84
C LEU A 28 1.90 -8.09 3.13
N MET A 29 1.27 -8.90 3.98
CA MET A 29 0.70 -8.41 5.23
C MET A 29 1.80 -8.04 6.23
N GLN A 30 2.85 -8.86 6.32
CA GLN A 30 4.03 -8.54 7.13
C GLN A 30 4.71 -7.26 6.65
N HIS A 31 4.85 -7.10 5.34
CA HIS A 31 5.40 -5.88 4.75
C HIS A 31 4.55 -4.65 5.08
N ALA A 32 3.23 -4.75 4.91
CA ALA A 32 2.32 -3.64 5.22
C ALA A 32 2.43 -3.21 6.69
N ALA A 33 2.50 -4.18 7.60
CA ALA A 33 2.69 -3.90 9.03
C ALA A 33 4.03 -3.22 9.32
N HIS A 34 5.11 -3.70 8.69
CA HIS A 34 6.43 -3.09 8.82
C HIS A 34 6.45 -1.65 8.31
N VAL A 35 5.89 -1.40 7.13
CA VAL A 35 5.78 -0.05 6.56
C VAL A 35 4.96 0.87 7.46
N ALA A 36 3.87 0.35 8.04
CA ALA A 36 3.03 1.11 8.97
C ALA A 36 3.81 1.56 10.21
N ILE A 37 4.60 0.67 10.80
CA ILE A 37 5.41 0.97 11.99
C ILE A 37 6.47 2.02 11.65
N VAL A 38 7.22 1.82 10.59
CA VAL A 38 8.29 2.74 10.16
C VAL A 38 7.70 4.09 9.72
N GLY A 39 6.63 4.08 8.95
CA GLY A 39 5.98 5.30 8.48
C GLY A 39 5.45 6.16 9.62
N GLN A 40 4.78 5.56 10.58
CA GLN A 40 4.31 6.27 11.77
C GLN A 40 5.48 6.86 12.55
N ALA A 41 6.57 6.10 12.72
CA ALA A 41 7.78 6.57 13.39
C ALA A 41 8.37 7.80 12.69
N LEU A 42 8.45 7.80 11.36
CA LEU A 42 8.93 8.94 10.59
C LEU A 42 8.07 10.19 10.82
N GLY A 43 6.76 10.03 10.86
CA GLY A 43 5.83 11.12 11.17
C GLY A 43 6.01 11.67 12.57
N ILE A 44 6.16 10.80 13.56
CA ILE A 44 6.39 11.18 14.96
C ILE A 44 7.73 11.93 15.09
N ILE A 45 8.79 11.44 14.47
CA ILE A 45 10.10 12.12 14.46
C ILE A 45 9.98 13.51 13.84
N ARG A 46 9.31 13.61 12.69
CA ARG A 46 9.09 14.91 12.02
C ARG A 46 8.36 15.90 12.93
N ASN A 47 7.29 15.45 13.57
CA ASN A 47 6.51 16.35 14.45
C ASN A 47 7.28 16.72 15.72
N THR A 48 8.04 15.78 16.28
CA THR A 48 8.73 15.97 17.55
C THR A 48 9.96 16.85 17.41
N TYR A 49 10.76 16.65 16.36
CA TYR A 49 12.10 17.28 16.24
C TYR A 49 12.21 18.32 15.14
N PHE A 50 11.29 18.34 14.18
CA PHE A 50 11.40 19.19 12.99
C PHE A 50 10.20 20.13 12.78
N GLY A 51 9.39 20.31 13.82
CA GLY A 51 8.28 21.26 13.78
C GLY A 51 7.15 20.89 12.80
N GLY A 52 7.04 19.61 12.44
CA GLY A 52 5.98 19.13 11.56
C GLY A 52 4.64 19.01 12.29
N ASN A 53 3.58 18.84 11.50
CA ASN A 53 2.22 18.66 11.99
C ASN A 53 1.47 17.64 11.10
N VAL A 54 2.11 16.50 10.83
CA VAL A 54 1.51 15.46 10.00
C VAL A 54 0.62 14.54 10.85
N ASP A 55 -0.39 13.96 10.21
CA ASP A 55 -1.26 12.96 10.83
C ASP A 55 -0.54 11.60 10.81
N THR A 56 0.07 11.25 11.94
CA THR A 56 0.88 10.04 12.07
C THR A 56 0.05 8.76 11.99
N ASP A 57 -1.19 8.78 12.47
CA ASP A 57 -2.08 7.62 12.38
C ASP A 57 -2.52 7.39 10.94
N LYS A 58 -2.73 8.46 10.18
CA LYS A 58 -3.04 8.36 8.75
C LYS A 58 -1.89 7.74 7.96
N ILE A 59 -0.64 8.07 8.30
CA ILE A 59 0.53 7.45 7.66
C ILE A 59 0.49 5.93 7.86
N ALA A 60 0.24 5.47 9.07
CA ALA A 60 0.13 4.04 9.38
C ALA A 60 -1.01 3.38 8.60
N ALA A 61 -2.18 4.02 8.55
CA ALA A 61 -3.33 3.49 7.81
C ALA A 61 -3.05 3.43 6.30
N LEU A 62 -2.45 4.46 5.72
CA LEU A 62 -2.03 4.44 4.30
C LEU A 62 -1.09 3.27 4.01
N ALA A 63 -0.15 3.02 4.91
CA ALA A 63 0.80 1.92 4.77
C ALA A 63 0.12 0.55 4.75
N LEU A 64 -0.90 0.34 5.60
CA LEU A 64 -1.63 -0.93 5.67
C LEU A 64 -2.35 -1.25 4.35
N TYR A 65 -2.79 -0.26 3.60
CA TYR A 65 -3.58 -0.44 2.39
C TYR A 65 -2.83 -0.11 1.09
N HIS A 66 -1.54 0.25 1.15
CA HIS A 66 -0.83 0.75 -0.05
C HIS A 66 -0.64 -0.30 -1.14
N ASP A 67 -0.58 -1.57 -0.81
CA ASP A 67 -0.37 -2.68 -1.75
C ASP A 67 -1.61 -3.58 -1.91
N THR A 68 -2.80 -3.09 -1.58
CA THR A 68 -4.02 -3.90 -1.64
C THR A 68 -4.33 -4.42 -3.04
N ALA A 69 -3.96 -3.72 -4.09
CA ALA A 69 -4.17 -4.18 -5.47
C ALA A 69 -3.45 -5.50 -5.76
N GLU A 70 -2.35 -5.79 -5.06
CA GLU A 70 -1.57 -7.01 -5.26
C GLU A 70 -2.30 -8.29 -4.82
N VAL A 71 -3.41 -8.18 -4.09
CA VAL A 71 -4.26 -9.36 -3.77
C VAL A 71 -4.85 -9.99 -5.04
N VAL A 72 -4.90 -9.24 -6.14
CA VAL A 72 -5.37 -9.70 -7.44
C VAL A 72 -4.20 -9.86 -8.41
N SER A 73 -3.31 -8.86 -8.52
CA SER A 73 -2.21 -8.88 -9.48
C SER A 73 -1.00 -9.71 -9.05
N GLY A 74 -0.86 -9.99 -7.76
CA GLY A 74 0.36 -10.56 -7.21
C GLY A 74 1.48 -9.53 -7.12
N ASP A 75 2.59 -9.92 -6.48
CA ASP A 75 3.79 -9.10 -6.39
C ASP A 75 4.64 -9.26 -7.65
N LEU A 76 4.81 -8.19 -8.42
CA LEU A 76 5.70 -8.18 -9.58
C LEU A 76 7.10 -7.70 -9.19
N PRO A 77 8.15 -8.38 -9.71
CA PRO A 77 9.52 -7.89 -9.52
C PRO A 77 9.69 -6.47 -10.05
N THR A 78 10.34 -5.62 -9.26
CA THR A 78 10.59 -4.21 -9.61
C THR A 78 11.22 -4.02 -11.00
N PRO A 79 12.21 -4.84 -11.42
CA PRO A 79 12.77 -4.70 -12.77
C PRO A 79 11.76 -4.86 -13.90
N ILE A 80 10.74 -5.71 -13.71
CA ILE A 80 9.67 -5.90 -14.71
C ILE A 80 8.69 -4.73 -14.65
N LYS A 81 8.25 -4.35 -13.45
CA LYS A 81 7.27 -3.29 -13.24
C LYS A 81 7.73 -1.94 -13.80
N TYR A 82 9.02 -1.65 -13.72
CA TYR A 82 9.61 -0.39 -14.16
C TYR A 82 10.49 -0.53 -15.41
N TYR A 83 10.30 -1.60 -16.20
CA TYR A 83 11.10 -1.86 -17.38
C TYR A 83 11.03 -0.75 -18.42
N SER A 84 9.85 -0.19 -18.63
CA SER A 84 9.64 0.95 -19.52
C SER A 84 8.52 1.85 -19.00
N PRO A 85 8.47 3.15 -19.42
CA PRO A 85 7.35 4.03 -19.05
C PRO A 85 6.00 3.47 -19.47
N ARG A 86 5.93 2.78 -20.61
CA ARG A 86 4.71 2.16 -21.12
C ARG A 86 4.22 1.02 -20.21
N ILE A 87 5.13 0.15 -19.77
CA ILE A 87 4.79 -0.96 -18.88
C ILE A 87 4.38 -0.41 -17.51
N LYS A 88 5.11 0.57 -16.99
CA LYS A 88 4.77 1.22 -15.72
C LYS A 88 3.37 1.84 -15.78
N SER A 89 3.04 2.56 -16.84
CA SER A 89 1.73 3.19 -17.03
C SER A 89 0.62 2.15 -17.14
N ALA A 90 0.83 1.09 -17.93
CA ALA A 90 -0.15 0.00 -18.07
C ALA A 90 -0.40 -0.69 -16.72
N TYR A 91 0.65 -0.90 -15.93
CA TYR A 91 0.54 -1.52 -14.61
C TYR A 91 -0.25 -0.62 -13.64
N SER A 92 0.01 0.68 -13.68
CA SER A 92 -0.73 1.66 -12.88
C SER A 92 -2.22 1.67 -13.22
N GLU A 93 -2.58 1.54 -14.50
CA GLU A 93 -3.97 1.42 -14.92
C GLU A 93 -4.63 0.14 -14.37
N ILE A 94 -3.91 -0.98 -14.38
CA ILE A 94 -4.39 -2.25 -13.81
C ILE A 94 -4.63 -2.10 -12.31
N GLU A 95 -3.71 -1.49 -11.59
CA GLU A 95 -3.86 -1.24 -10.16
C GLU A 95 -5.09 -0.37 -9.86
N ASP A 96 -5.31 0.65 -10.68
CA ASP A 96 -6.47 1.54 -10.51
C ASP A 96 -7.79 0.80 -10.72
N VAL A 97 -7.86 -0.05 -11.74
CA VAL A 97 -9.04 -0.90 -11.98
C VAL A 97 -9.28 -1.84 -10.80
N ILE A 98 -8.24 -2.49 -10.30
CA ILE A 98 -8.33 -3.40 -9.15
C ILE A 98 -8.81 -2.65 -7.91
N ASN A 99 -8.25 -1.48 -7.62
CA ASN A 99 -8.65 -0.66 -6.48
C ASN A 99 -10.12 -0.24 -6.58
N GLY A 100 -10.59 0.10 -7.77
CA GLY A 100 -12.01 0.35 -8.01
C GLY A 100 -12.89 -0.86 -7.70
N LYS A 101 -12.47 -2.05 -8.11
CA LYS A 101 -13.18 -3.30 -7.81
C LYS A 101 -13.20 -3.61 -6.32
N LEU A 102 -12.10 -3.38 -5.63
CA LEU A 102 -12.02 -3.55 -4.18
C LEU A 102 -13.02 -2.63 -3.46
N LEU A 103 -13.10 -1.37 -3.87
CA LEU A 103 -14.06 -0.42 -3.29
C LEU A 103 -15.51 -0.82 -3.59
N GLU A 104 -15.80 -1.32 -4.79
CA GLU A 104 -17.12 -1.83 -5.16
C GLU A 104 -17.53 -3.05 -4.31
N SER A 105 -16.58 -3.77 -3.72
CA SER A 105 -16.84 -4.91 -2.85
C SER A 105 -17.27 -4.52 -1.42
N LEU A 106 -17.44 -3.23 -1.17
CA LEU A 106 -17.91 -2.67 0.10
C LEU A 106 -19.28 -2.01 -0.10
N PRO A 107 -20.08 -1.88 0.99
CA PRO A 107 -21.23 -0.97 0.97
C PRO A 107 -20.78 0.45 0.58
N PRO A 108 -21.59 1.20 -0.21
CA PRO A 108 -21.18 2.54 -0.69
C PRO A 108 -20.72 3.50 0.40
N GLU A 109 -21.38 3.49 1.54
CA GLU A 109 -21.06 4.35 2.69
C GLU A 109 -19.69 4.00 3.32
N MET A 110 -19.28 2.75 3.24
CA MET A 110 -17.95 2.30 3.69
C MET A 110 -16.90 2.54 2.63
N ALA A 111 -17.24 2.30 1.36
CA ALA A 111 -16.32 2.53 0.25
C ALA A 111 -15.83 3.98 0.22
N GLU A 112 -16.70 4.93 0.51
CA GLU A 112 -16.34 6.35 0.61
C GLU A 112 -15.25 6.60 1.65
N LYS A 113 -15.31 5.90 2.80
CA LYS A 113 -14.31 6.02 3.87
C LYS A 113 -12.98 5.36 3.51
N TYR A 114 -13.04 4.19 2.85
CA TYR A 114 -11.83 3.48 2.44
C TYR A 114 -11.13 4.11 1.25
N ALA A 115 -11.82 4.91 0.44
CA ALA A 115 -11.25 5.52 -0.76
C ALA A 115 -10.00 6.34 -0.46
N GLU A 116 -9.94 7.02 0.69
CA GLU A 116 -8.77 7.82 1.07
C GLU A 116 -7.52 6.99 1.35
N TYR A 117 -7.68 5.68 1.65
CA TYR A 117 -6.56 4.77 1.91
C TYR A 117 -6.19 3.93 0.69
N ILE A 118 -7.17 3.56 -0.12
CA ILE A 118 -6.98 2.69 -1.29
C ILE A 118 -6.65 3.51 -2.55
N ARG A 119 -7.24 4.70 -2.68
CA ARG A 119 -6.93 5.68 -3.73
C ARG A 119 -6.51 7.01 -3.11
N PRO A 120 -5.37 7.05 -2.40
CA PRO A 120 -4.97 8.23 -1.65
C PRO A 120 -4.57 9.39 -2.56
N ASP A 121 -4.66 10.61 -2.01
CA ASP A 121 -4.02 11.78 -2.60
C ASP A 121 -2.50 11.65 -2.43
N THR A 122 -1.81 11.50 -3.54
CA THR A 122 -0.36 11.28 -3.57
C THR A 122 0.48 12.53 -3.29
N ASP A 123 -0.16 13.70 -3.23
CA ASP A 123 0.54 14.97 -2.97
C ASP A 123 0.69 15.30 -1.49
N THR A 124 0.01 14.55 -0.62
CA THR A 124 0.09 14.78 0.82
C THR A 124 1.45 14.38 1.40
N ILE A 125 1.86 15.05 2.49
CA ILE A 125 3.09 14.71 3.20
C ILE A 125 2.99 13.32 3.80
N GLU A 126 1.82 12.95 4.33
CA GLU A 126 1.54 11.63 4.89
C GLU A 126 1.81 10.52 3.87
N TYR A 127 1.31 10.68 2.65
CA TYR A 127 1.56 9.72 1.57
C TYR A 127 3.05 9.62 1.23
N LYS A 128 3.73 10.76 1.12
CA LYS A 128 5.16 10.80 0.80
C LYS A 128 6.01 10.12 1.87
N LEU A 129 5.69 10.33 3.15
CA LEU A 129 6.36 9.66 4.27
C LEU A 129 6.12 8.14 4.24
N MET A 130 4.90 7.72 3.94
CA MET A 130 4.60 6.30 3.77
C MET A 130 5.45 5.70 2.64
N LYS A 131 5.58 6.38 1.51
CA LYS A 131 6.40 5.90 0.38
C LYS A 131 7.89 5.85 0.71
N VAL A 132 8.39 6.72 1.56
CA VAL A 132 9.76 6.63 2.08
C VAL A 132 9.91 5.38 2.96
N ALA A 133 8.96 5.14 3.85
CA ALA A 133 8.97 3.95 4.70
C ALA A 133 8.92 2.65 3.90
N ASP A 134 8.19 2.64 2.79
CA ASP A 134 8.10 1.48 1.89
C ASP A 134 9.45 1.07 1.30
N LYS A 135 10.39 1.99 1.21
CA LYS A 135 11.74 1.74 0.67
C LYS A 135 12.76 1.30 1.73
N VAL A 136 12.40 1.35 2.97
CA VAL A 136 13.28 0.95 4.10
C VAL A 136 13.27 -0.60 4.35
#